data_20de6c0698fb2efc2e2578dabc8a970e
#
_entry.id   20de6c0698fb2efc2e2578dabc8a970e
#
_cell.length_a   1.000
_cell.length_b   1.000
_cell.length_c   1.000
_cell.angle_alpha   90.00
_cell.angle_beta   90.00
_cell.angle_gamma   90.00
#
_symmetry.space_group_name_H-M   'P 1'
#
loop_
_entity.id
_entity.type
_entity.pdbx_description
1 polymer ?
#
loop_
_entity_poly.entity_id
_entity_poly.type
_entity_poly.pdbx_seq_one_letter_code
_entity_poly.pdbx_strand_id
1 'polypeptide(L)'
;DFTIIGSGKEYESLIELNQNKIKLVLPLNFPKPLDVSDPLLTKKISLKDMRFWNQAPSNPSRVSKADIPFAFTSSKISSSKEFFENLRKAIHYGLDKSTALKALTTIPAEILGHQDKLGKLDKNFFANFIITNGELFEEETNITENWVQGQPYIIIDEKIKNIDGNYDLNIGDLKYNLKIKNSIKNIITEIKKDSFTFSVKSSYENGWFYLTILDKENKKYSQLSSKIEEDNIKGKGIDFFGNNINWFTNKLEEELGEKKKTENNYYKLVPVTFPNKAYGNRSIPKEKNTIFKNA
;
A
#
# COMPACT_ATOMS: atom_id res chain seq x y z
N ASP A 1 -13.20 24.93 -19.74
CA ASP A 1 -12.39 24.35 -18.64
C ASP A 1 -11.52 23.23 -19.21
N PHE A 2 -10.21 23.31 -18.96
CA PHE A 2 -9.26 22.26 -19.36
C PHE A 2 -8.86 21.45 -18.13
N THR A 3 -8.80 20.11 -18.31
CA THR A 3 -8.22 19.21 -17.33
C THR A 3 -6.92 18.64 -17.91
N ILE A 4 -5.82 18.73 -17.15
CA ILE A 4 -4.51 18.27 -17.61
C ILE A 4 -4.10 17.04 -16.83
N ILE A 5 -3.66 16.00 -17.54
CA ILE A 5 -3.00 14.86 -16.91
C ILE A 5 -1.55 15.26 -16.62
N GLY A 6 -1.21 15.25 -15.37
CA GLY A 6 0.10 15.67 -14.88
C GLY A 6 1.23 14.70 -15.22
N SER A 7 2.43 15.19 -15.08
CA SER A 7 3.68 14.45 -15.31
C SER A 7 4.34 13.93 -14.04
N GLY A 8 3.86 14.39 -12.86
CA GLY A 8 4.48 14.17 -11.54
C GLY A 8 5.52 15.23 -11.18
N LYS A 9 5.63 16.31 -11.97
CA LYS A 9 6.56 17.44 -11.78
C LYS A 9 5.86 18.80 -11.67
N GLU A 10 4.58 18.82 -11.38
CA GLU A 10 3.77 20.04 -11.33
C GLU A 10 4.30 21.04 -10.29
N TYR A 11 5.03 20.56 -9.27
CA TYR A 11 5.73 21.40 -8.29
C TYR A 11 6.74 22.39 -8.92
N GLU A 12 7.13 22.21 -10.17
CA GLU A 12 8.03 23.13 -10.89
C GLU A 12 7.28 24.34 -11.50
N SER A 13 5.95 24.27 -11.68
CA SER A 13 5.13 25.28 -12.39
C SER A 13 3.83 25.62 -11.65
N LEU A 14 3.84 25.64 -10.30
CA LEU A 14 2.63 25.85 -9.50
C LEU A 14 1.99 27.23 -9.73
N ILE A 15 2.79 28.27 -9.99
CA ILE A 15 2.29 29.62 -10.19
C ILE A 15 1.48 29.70 -11.47
N GLU A 16 2.01 29.19 -12.57
CA GLU A 16 1.37 29.17 -13.87
C GLU A 16 0.09 28.32 -13.86
N LEU A 17 0.14 27.17 -13.19
CA LEU A 17 -1.02 26.27 -13.06
C LEU A 17 -2.15 26.93 -12.26
N ASN A 18 -1.84 27.62 -11.16
CA ASN A 18 -2.83 28.30 -10.34
C ASN A 18 -3.43 29.52 -11.07
N GLN A 19 -2.60 30.36 -11.69
CA GLN A 19 -3.06 31.54 -12.45
C GLN A 19 -4.05 31.17 -13.55
N ASN A 20 -3.87 30.02 -14.19
CA ASN A 20 -4.73 29.54 -15.27
C ASN A 20 -5.93 28.71 -14.76
N LYS A 21 -6.11 28.56 -13.45
CA LYS A 21 -7.20 27.78 -12.81
C LYS A 21 -7.38 26.37 -13.38
N ILE A 22 -6.27 25.69 -13.62
CA ILE A 22 -6.24 24.38 -14.28
C ILE A 22 -6.61 23.29 -13.24
N LYS A 23 -7.51 22.39 -13.63
CA LYS A 23 -7.77 21.15 -12.89
C LYS A 23 -6.77 20.08 -13.31
N LEU A 24 -6.23 19.34 -12.36
CA LEU A 24 -5.19 18.34 -12.62
C LEU A 24 -5.68 16.93 -12.36
N VAL A 25 -5.10 15.97 -13.11
CA VAL A 25 -5.17 14.55 -12.79
C VAL A 25 -3.74 14.08 -12.53
N LEU A 26 -3.38 13.90 -11.28
CA LEU A 26 -2.00 13.61 -10.86
C LEU A 26 -1.71 12.11 -10.89
N PRO A 27 -0.62 11.68 -11.51
CA PRO A 27 -0.16 10.30 -11.42
C PRO A 27 0.52 10.03 -10.08
N LEU A 28 0.30 8.82 -9.54
CA LEU A 28 0.99 8.31 -8.35
C LEU A 28 2.11 7.32 -8.70
N ASN A 29 2.51 7.23 -9.95
CA ASN A 29 3.60 6.38 -10.40
C ASN A 29 4.97 7.01 -10.10
N PHE A 30 5.36 7.04 -8.83
CA PHE A 30 6.63 7.61 -8.41
C PHE A 30 7.84 6.84 -8.96
N PRO A 31 8.95 7.53 -9.24
CA PRO A 31 10.16 6.87 -9.70
C PRO A 31 10.68 5.88 -8.64
N LYS A 32 11.17 4.73 -9.11
CA LYS A 32 11.79 3.73 -8.23
C LYS A 32 13.10 4.25 -7.65
N PRO A 33 13.55 3.71 -6.52
CA PRO A 33 14.90 3.99 -5.99
C PRO A 33 15.95 3.75 -7.06
N LEU A 34 16.94 4.64 -7.10
CA LEU A 34 18.06 4.54 -8.02
C LEU A 34 19.00 3.42 -7.54
N ASP A 35 19.50 2.61 -8.45
CA ASP A 35 20.47 1.57 -8.13
C ASP A 35 21.85 2.20 -7.86
N VAL A 36 22.28 2.11 -6.62
CA VAL A 36 23.57 2.62 -6.13
C VAL A 36 24.49 1.51 -5.62
N SER A 37 24.16 0.24 -5.91
CA SER A 37 24.92 -0.91 -5.47
C SER A 37 26.29 -1.03 -6.14
N ASP A 38 26.42 -0.55 -7.38
CA ASP A 38 27.67 -0.53 -8.14
C ASP A 38 28.20 0.92 -8.25
N PRO A 39 29.48 1.19 -7.84
CA PRO A 39 30.09 2.50 -7.98
C PRO A 39 30.14 3.04 -9.41
N LEU A 40 30.19 2.18 -10.42
CA LEU A 40 30.16 2.59 -11.83
C LEU A 40 28.75 3.05 -12.27
N LEU A 41 27.71 2.40 -11.78
CA LEU A 41 26.31 2.82 -12.00
C LEU A 41 26.02 4.15 -11.29
N THR A 42 26.53 4.32 -10.06
CA THR A 42 26.37 5.55 -9.27
C THR A 42 26.87 6.80 -10.04
N LYS A 43 27.98 6.69 -10.77
CA LYS A 43 28.54 7.79 -11.56
C LYS A 43 27.64 8.22 -12.74
N LYS A 44 26.72 7.34 -13.19
CA LYS A 44 25.80 7.63 -14.30
C LYS A 44 24.50 8.32 -13.83
N ILE A 45 24.24 8.34 -12.52
CA ILE A 45 23.03 8.93 -11.97
C ILE A 45 23.16 10.45 -11.99
N SER A 46 22.25 11.11 -12.70
CA SER A 46 22.23 12.57 -12.74
C SER A 46 21.62 13.17 -11.48
N LEU A 47 22.07 14.37 -11.09
CA LEU A 47 21.45 15.12 -9.99
C LEU A 47 19.97 15.42 -10.29
N LYS A 48 19.60 15.58 -11.55
CA LYS A 48 18.21 15.76 -12.00
C LYS A 48 17.34 14.56 -11.64
N ASP A 49 17.83 13.33 -11.89
CA ASP A 49 17.09 12.10 -11.57
C ASP A 49 16.98 11.89 -10.06
N MET A 50 18.05 12.15 -9.32
CA MET A 50 18.03 12.11 -7.85
C MET A 50 17.03 13.11 -7.26
N ARG A 51 16.98 14.33 -7.78
CA ARG A 51 16.00 15.35 -7.36
C ARG A 51 14.58 14.92 -7.67
N PHE A 52 14.34 14.42 -8.88
CA PHE A 52 13.01 13.93 -9.25
C PHE A 52 12.56 12.78 -8.35
N TRP A 53 13.42 11.78 -8.13
CA TRP A 53 13.12 10.68 -7.22
C TRP A 53 12.78 11.17 -5.80
N ASN A 54 13.52 12.14 -5.29
CA ASN A 54 13.29 12.68 -3.95
C ASN A 54 12.02 13.54 -3.87
N GLN A 55 11.74 14.37 -4.89
CA GLN A 55 10.67 15.36 -4.86
C GLN A 55 9.32 14.82 -5.33
N ALA A 56 9.28 13.83 -6.22
CA ALA A 56 8.05 13.32 -6.82
C ALA A 56 6.97 12.92 -5.79
N PRO A 57 7.27 12.24 -4.67
CA PRO A 57 6.25 11.91 -3.67
C PRO A 57 5.64 13.14 -2.98
N SER A 58 6.33 14.28 -2.95
CA SER A 58 5.83 15.52 -2.38
C SER A 58 4.99 16.35 -3.35
N ASN A 59 4.95 15.98 -4.63
CA ASN A 59 4.22 16.74 -5.65
C ASN A 59 2.75 16.96 -5.29
N PRO A 60 1.95 15.95 -4.88
CA PRO A 60 0.56 16.16 -4.51
C PRO A 60 0.38 17.14 -3.34
N SER A 61 1.27 17.06 -2.33
CA SER A 61 1.26 18.00 -1.20
C SER A 61 1.54 19.44 -1.62
N ARG A 62 2.47 19.63 -2.57
CA ARG A 62 2.82 20.96 -3.07
C ARG A 62 1.72 21.56 -3.92
N VAL A 63 1.08 20.76 -4.79
CA VAL A 63 -0.07 21.14 -5.60
C VAL A 63 -1.25 21.54 -4.69
N SER A 64 -1.52 20.74 -3.64
CA SER A 64 -2.52 21.07 -2.63
C SER A 64 -2.27 22.39 -1.93
N LYS A 65 -1.02 22.65 -1.50
CA LYS A 65 -0.62 23.90 -0.83
C LYS A 65 -0.67 25.13 -1.74
N ALA A 66 -0.71 24.93 -3.04
CA ALA A 66 -0.93 25.98 -4.03
C ALA A 66 -2.41 26.17 -4.39
N ASP A 67 -3.33 25.54 -3.64
CA ASP A 67 -4.79 25.59 -3.84
C ASP A 67 -5.24 25.17 -5.25
N ILE A 68 -4.50 24.25 -5.87
CA ILE A 68 -4.84 23.70 -7.19
C ILE A 68 -5.64 22.41 -6.98
N PRO A 69 -6.89 22.32 -7.48
CA PRO A 69 -7.68 21.10 -7.37
C PRO A 69 -7.13 19.98 -8.25
N PHE A 70 -7.08 18.78 -7.73
CA PHE A 70 -6.60 17.62 -8.48
C PHE A 70 -7.33 16.32 -8.09
N ALA A 71 -7.44 15.42 -9.06
CA ALA A 71 -7.78 14.02 -8.86
C ALA A 71 -6.52 13.15 -9.04
N PHE A 72 -6.57 11.89 -8.61
CA PHE A 72 -5.52 10.93 -8.86
C PHE A 72 -5.83 10.02 -10.06
N THR A 73 -4.80 9.50 -10.70
CA THR A 73 -4.90 8.44 -11.70
C THR A 73 -4.01 7.25 -11.34
N SER A 74 -4.51 6.05 -11.65
CA SER A 74 -3.75 4.80 -11.57
C SER A 74 -2.94 4.51 -12.84
N SER A 75 -2.87 5.44 -13.78
CA SER A 75 -2.08 5.27 -15.01
C SER A 75 -0.63 4.93 -14.69
N LYS A 76 -0.08 3.91 -15.36
CA LYS A 76 1.28 3.39 -15.17
C LYS A 76 1.55 2.78 -13.78
N ILE A 77 0.51 2.40 -13.06
CA ILE A 77 0.57 1.65 -11.81
C ILE A 77 0.11 0.22 -12.09
N SER A 78 0.84 -0.77 -11.59
CA SER A 78 0.62 -2.18 -11.92
C SER A 78 -0.51 -2.83 -11.11
N SER A 79 -0.82 -2.29 -9.94
CA SER A 79 -1.82 -2.88 -9.03
C SER A 79 -2.47 -1.85 -8.11
N SER A 80 -3.66 -2.16 -7.59
CA SER A 80 -4.31 -1.36 -6.56
C SER A 80 -3.47 -1.26 -5.28
N LYS A 81 -2.70 -2.29 -4.94
CA LYS A 81 -1.79 -2.28 -3.81
C LYS A 81 -0.72 -1.21 -3.96
N GLU A 82 -0.04 -1.17 -5.11
CA GLU A 82 0.96 -0.13 -5.44
C GLU A 82 0.35 1.28 -5.42
N PHE A 83 -0.89 1.43 -5.89
CA PHE A 83 -1.60 2.70 -5.83
C PHE A 83 -1.73 3.22 -4.39
N PHE A 84 -2.23 2.38 -3.47
CA PHE A 84 -2.40 2.77 -2.07
C PHE A 84 -1.06 2.95 -1.34
N GLU A 85 -0.03 2.16 -1.66
CA GLU A 85 1.33 2.37 -1.14
C GLU A 85 1.88 3.74 -1.54
N ASN A 86 1.74 4.11 -2.80
CA ASN A 86 2.19 5.41 -3.29
C ASN A 86 1.35 6.57 -2.75
N LEU A 87 0.04 6.37 -2.54
CA LEU A 87 -0.83 7.35 -1.91
C LEU A 87 -0.42 7.59 -0.45
N ARG A 88 -0.17 6.54 0.33
CA ARG A 88 0.36 6.65 1.69
C ARG A 88 1.71 7.37 1.69
N LYS A 89 2.58 7.05 0.73
CA LYS A 89 3.85 7.75 0.56
C LYS A 89 3.64 9.25 0.34
N ALA A 90 2.69 9.66 -0.51
CA ALA A 90 2.37 11.08 -0.70
C ALA A 90 1.89 11.75 0.60
N ILE A 91 1.10 11.04 1.42
CA ILE A 91 0.66 11.51 2.74
C ILE A 91 1.86 11.69 3.68
N HIS A 92 2.79 10.74 3.75
CA HIS A 92 4.04 10.87 4.51
C HIS A 92 4.91 12.05 4.04
N TYR A 93 4.79 12.43 2.76
CA TYR A 93 5.43 13.63 2.18
C TYR A 93 4.58 14.89 2.32
N GLY A 94 3.61 14.88 3.22
CA GLY A 94 2.87 16.07 3.68
C GLY A 94 1.57 16.37 2.94
N LEU A 95 1.01 15.42 2.18
CA LEU A 95 -0.36 15.53 1.69
C LEU A 95 -1.33 15.28 2.85
N ASP A 96 -2.26 16.20 3.04
CA ASP A 96 -3.31 16.04 4.03
C ASP A 96 -4.29 14.90 3.67
N LYS A 97 -4.69 14.07 4.66
CA LYS A 97 -5.58 12.93 4.47
C LYS A 97 -6.94 13.34 3.91
N SER A 98 -7.49 14.47 4.36
CA SER A 98 -8.80 14.96 3.86
C SER A 98 -8.70 15.39 2.39
N THR A 99 -7.60 16.02 2.00
CA THR A 99 -7.32 16.37 0.61
C THR A 99 -7.11 15.13 -0.26
N ALA A 100 -6.41 14.14 0.25
CA ALA A 100 -6.25 12.85 -0.43
C ALA A 100 -7.61 12.18 -0.70
N LEU A 101 -8.51 12.19 0.29
CA LEU A 101 -9.86 11.66 0.15
C LEU A 101 -10.68 12.45 -0.89
N LYS A 102 -10.63 13.78 -0.87
CA LYS A 102 -11.29 14.63 -1.88
C LYS A 102 -10.78 14.34 -3.28
N ALA A 103 -9.48 14.13 -3.44
CA ALA A 103 -8.84 13.80 -4.72
C ALA A 103 -9.24 12.42 -5.25
N LEU A 104 -9.76 11.54 -4.40
CA LEU A 104 -10.31 10.23 -4.77
C LEU A 104 -11.82 10.24 -5.00
N THR A 105 -12.54 11.26 -4.54
CA THR A 105 -14.00 11.24 -4.45
C THR A 105 -14.66 12.47 -5.10
N THR A 106 -14.69 13.61 -4.40
CA THR A 106 -15.44 14.80 -4.84
C THR A 106 -14.82 15.49 -6.04
N ILE A 107 -13.49 15.63 -6.08
CA ILE A 107 -12.82 16.31 -7.18
C ILE A 107 -12.95 15.54 -8.50
N PRO A 108 -12.72 14.20 -8.58
CA PRO A 108 -13.00 13.47 -9.81
C PRO A 108 -14.49 13.57 -10.25
N ALA A 109 -15.44 13.60 -9.31
CA ALA A 109 -16.86 13.80 -9.65
C ALA A 109 -17.10 15.18 -10.29
N GLU A 110 -16.45 16.23 -9.79
CA GLU A 110 -16.50 17.59 -10.37
C GLU A 110 -15.83 17.64 -11.76
N ILE A 111 -14.69 16.96 -11.95
CA ILE A 111 -14.01 16.91 -13.25
C ILE A 111 -14.90 16.23 -14.30
N LEU A 112 -15.66 15.21 -13.90
CA LEU A 112 -16.58 14.47 -14.77
C LEU A 112 -17.94 15.18 -14.95
N GLY A 113 -18.21 16.27 -14.23
CA GLY A 113 -19.49 16.98 -14.27
C GLY A 113 -20.65 16.24 -13.58
N HIS A 114 -20.32 15.31 -12.66
CA HIS A 114 -21.29 14.47 -11.93
C HIS A 114 -21.28 14.70 -10.41
N GLN A 115 -20.90 15.87 -9.95
CA GLN A 115 -20.80 16.25 -8.54
C GLN A 115 -22.15 16.26 -7.81
N ASP A 116 -23.26 16.19 -8.53
CA ASP A 116 -24.63 16.08 -8.02
C ASP A 116 -25.07 14.65 -7.72
N LYS A 117 -24.33 13.65 -8.20
CA LYS A 117 -24.63 12.21 -8.08
C LYS A 117 -23.50 11.36 -7.53
N LEU A 118 -22.26 11.82 -7.59
CA LEU A 118 -21.05 11.07 -7.25
C LEU A 118 -20.16 11.84 -6.28
N GLY A 119 -19.24 11.13 -5.65
CA GLY A 119 -18.16 11.69 -4.86
C GLY A 119 -18.42 11.85 -3.37
N LYS A 120 -19.64 11.60 -2.89
CA LYS A 120 -20.00 11.61 -1.45
C LYS A 120 -21.19 10.71 -1.15
N LEU A 121 -21.34 10.36 0.12
CA LEU A 121 -22.52 9.69 0.64
C LEU A 121 -23.51 10.77 1.11
N ASP A 122 -24.58 10.95 0.35
CA ASP A 122 -25.61 11.92 0.67
C ASP A 122 -26.95 11.51 0.05
N LYS A 123 -28.05 12.13 0.50
CA LYS A 123 -29.37 11.88 -0.06
C LYS A 123 -29.39 12.21 -1.55
N ASN A 124 -29.94 11.32 -2.36
CA ASN A 124 -30.02 11.39 -3.82
C ASN A 124 -28.69 11.18 -4.58
N PHE A 125 -27.63 10.80 -3.89
CA PHE A 125 -26.39 10.34 -4.53
C PHE A 125 -26.43 8.84 -4.80
N PHE A 126 -25.67 8.38 -5.78
CA PHE A 126 -25.50 6.95 -5.98
C PHE A 126 -24.79 6.33 -4.76
N ALA A 127 -25.28 5.16 -4.34
CA ALA A 127 -24.67 4.41 -3.26
C ALA A 127 -23.38 3.72 -3.76
N ASN A 128 -22.36 4.54 -4.03
CA ASN A 128 -21.02 4.13 -4.43
C ASN A 128 -20.06 4.44 -3.28
N PHE A 129 -19.63 3.42 -2.56
CA PHE A 129 -18.73 3.56 -1.42
C PHE A 129 -17.97 2.28 -1.14
N ILE A 130 -16.94 2.38 -0.35
CA ILE A 130 -16.18 1.25 0.16
C ILE A 130 -16.36 1.14 1.67
N ILE A 131 -16.30 -0.10 2.19
CA ILE A 131 -16.20 -0.37 3.62
C ILE A 131 -14.79 -0.88 3.90
N THR A 132 -14.20 -0.37 4.98
CA THR A 132 -12.85 -0.69 5.41
C THR A 132 -12.86 -1.13 6.88
N ASN A 133 -11.93 -1.99 7.27
CA ASN A 133 -11.76 -2.45 8.65
C ASN A 133 -10.90 -1.52 9.52
N GLY A 134 -10.61 -0.33 9.03
CA GLY A 134 -9.81 0.69 9.71
C GLY A 134 -9.76 1.98 8.91
N GLU A 135 -8.89 2.92 9.29
CA GLU A 135 -8.66 4.14 8.51
C GLU A 135 -8.06 3.83 7.14
N LEU A 136 -8.68 4.32 6.06
CA LEU A 136 -8.34 3.99 4.66
C LEU A 136 -6.84 4.12 4.33
N PHE A 137 -6.16 5.07 4.93
CA PHE A 137 -4.77 5.38 4.61
C PHE A 137 -3.75 4.68 5.53
N GLU A 138 -4.20 3.89 6.50
CA GLU A 138 -3.30 3.09 7.32
C GLU A 138 -2.86 1.81 6.58
N GLU A 139 -1.64 1.36 6.86
CA GLU A 139 -1.02 0.25 6.11
C GLU A 139 -1.75 -1.08 6.32
N GLU A 140 -2.24 -1.31 7.54
CA GLU A 140 -2.92 -2.55 7.92
C GLU A 140 -4.41 -2.57 7.49
N THR A 141 -4.95 -1.44 7.00
CA THR A 141 -6.35 -1.33 6.61
C THR A 141 -6.63 -2.02 5.28
N ASN A 142 -7.68 -2.80 5.28
CA ASN A 142 -8.19 -3.49 4.11
C ASN A 142 -9.56 -2.96 3.72
N ILE A 143 -9.82 -2.91 2.42
CA ILE A 143 -11.17 -2.72 1.88
C ILE A 143 -11.87 -4.06 1.98
N THR A 144 -12.96 -4.14 2.74
CA THR A 144 -13.74 -5.36 2.94
C THR A 144 -14.88 -5.48 1.95
N GLU A 145 -15.50 -4.36 1.59
CA GLU A 145 -16.59 -4.33 0.62
C GLU A 145 -16.44 -3.14 -0.33
N ASN A 146 -16.90 -3.32 -1.57
CA ASN A 146 -17.10 -2.25 -2.54
C ASN A 146 -18.55 -2.22 -2.99
N TRP A 147 -19.23 -1.11 -2.77
CA TRP A 147 -20.63 -0.91 -3.15
C TRP A 147 -20.71 -0.05 -4.40
N VAL A 148 -21.40 -0.55 -5.41
CA VAL A 148 -21.64 0.15 -6.69
C VAL A 148 -23.13 0.21 -6.95
N GLN A 149 -23.67 1.42 -6.99
CA GLN A 149 -25.11 1.67 -7.17
C GLN A 149 -26.01 0.85 -6.22
N GLY A 150 -25.57 0.71 -4.96
CA GLY A 150 -26.30 -0.03 -3.94
C GLY A 150 -26.13 -1.56 -3.99
N GLN A 151 -25.30 -2.09 -4.90
CA GLN A 151 -24.96 -3.51 -4.96
C GLN A 151 -23.64 -3.77 -4.26
N PRO A 152 -23.58 -4.66 -3.25
CA PRO A 152 -22.34 -5.00 -2.54
C PRO A 152 -21.48 -5.99 -3.32
N TYR A 153 -20.19 -5.74 -3.36
CA TYR A 153 -19.16 -6.66 -3.81
C TYR A 153 -18.24 -6.95 -2.64
N ILE A 154 -18.37 -8.15 -2.06
CA ILE A 154 -17.57 -8.59 -0.92
C ILE A 154 -16.17 -8.92 -1.41
N ILE A 155 -15.17 -8.22 -0.87
CA ILE A 155 -13.74 -8.40 -1.19
C ILE A 155 -13.08 -9.29 -0.13
N ILE A 156 -13.44 -9.06 1.15
CA ILE A 156 -13.01 -9.88 2.27
C ILE A 156 -14.26 -10.24 3.05
N ASP A 157 -14.54 -11.53 3.16
CA ASP A 157 -15.63 -12.01 3.99
C ASP A 157 -15.22 -11.93 5.47
N GLU A 158 -15.76 -10.96 6.19
CA GLU A 158 -15.48 -10.78 7.64
C GLU A 158 -15.96 -11.95 8.51
N LYS A 159 -16.79 -12.85 7.96
CA LYS A 159 -17.15 -14.10 8.64
C LYS A 159 -15.97 -15.09 8.68
N ILE A 160 -14.97 -14.92 7.82
CA ILE A 160 -13.75 -15.71 7.82
C ILE A 160 -12.83 -15.16 8.92
N LYS A 161 -12.57 -15.94 9.95
CA LYS A 161 -11.69 -15.57 11.05
C LYS A 161 -10.25 -15.36 10.57
N ASN A 162 -9.60 -14.32 11.10
CA ASN A 162 -8.16 -14.16 10.92
C ASN A 162 -7.42 -15.16 11.83
N ILE A 163 -6.65 -16.05 11.20
CA ILE A 163 -5.84 -17.06 11.87
C ILE A 163 -4.34 -16.76 11.82
N ASP A 164 -3.95 -15.51 11.58
CA ASP A 164 -2.54 -15.11 11.61
C ASP A 164 -1.96 -15.28 13.01
N GLY A 165 -0.73 -15.79 13.07
CA GLY A 165 -0.04 -15.99 14.36
C GLY A 165 1.04 -17.06 14.31
N ASN A 166 1.68 -17.26 15.46
CA ASN A 166 2.61 -18.34 15.72
C ASN A 166 1.89 -19.38 16.57
N TYR A 167 2.07 -20.65 16.24
CA TYR A 167 1.38 -21.76 16.87
C TYR A 167 2.31 -22.93 17.14
N ASP A 168 2.08 -23.62 18.25
CA ASP A 168 2.57 -24.98 18.45
C ASP A 168 1.59 -25.93 17.75
N LEU A 169 2.03 -26.57 16.67
CA LEU A 169 1.26 -27.57 15.93
C LEU A 169 1.60 -28.97 16.42
N ASN A 170 0.58 -29.70 16.88
CA ASN A 170 0.69 -31.06 17.38
C ASN A 170 0.05 -32.03 16.38
N ILE A 171 0.84 -32.96 15.85
CA ILE A 171 0.43 -34.01 14.89
C ILE A 171 0.75 -35.36 15.55
N GLY A 172 -0.24 -36.02 16.16
CA GLY A 172 0.02 -37.15 17.04
C GLY A 172 0.96 -36.76 18.19
N ASP A 173 2.06 -37.48 18.35
CA ASP A 173 3.08 -37.20 19.39
C ASP A 173 4.15 -36.21 18.94
N LEU A 174 4.09 -35.73 17.70
CA LEU A 174 5.07 -34.83 17.12
C LEU A 174 4.64 -33.37 17.26
N LYS A 175 5.60 -32.50 17.67
CA LYS A 175 5.38 -31.07 17.79
C LYS A 175 6.16 -30.31 16.72
N TYR A 176 5.54 -29.26 16.18
CA TYR A 176 6.10 -28.37 15.15
C TYR A 176 5.77 -26.93 15.49
N ASN A 177 6.60 -26.00 15.06
CA ASN A 177 6.26 -24.57 15.07
C ASN A 177 5.59 -24.21 13.74
N LEU A 178 4.35 -23.74 13.80
CA LEU A 178 3.58 -23.29 12.64
C LEU A 178 3.43 -21.77 12.71
N LYS A 179 3.83 -21.09 11.65
CA LYS A 179 3.61 -19.66 11.46
C LYS A 179 2.63 -19.43 10.33
N ILE A 180 1.58 -18.66 10.59
CA ILE A 180 0.56 -18.28 9.60
C ILE A 180 0.56 -16.78 9.42
N LYS A 181 0.54 -16.31 8.17
CA LYS A 181 0.44 -14.90 7.79
C LYS A 181 -0.52 -14.74 6.62
N ASN A 182 -1.13 -13.54 6.54
CA ASN A 182 -2.05 -13.14 5.45
C ASN A 182 -3.18 -14.14 5.20
N SER A 183 -3.73 -14.74 6.26
CA SER A 183 -4.70 -15.83 6.17
C SER A 183 -5.96 -15.47 5.36
N ILE A 184 -6.39 -14.20 5.42
CA ILE A 184 -7.63 -13.74 4.76
C ILE A 184 -7.46 -13.51 3.25
N LYS A 185 -6.22 -13.31 2.76
CA LYS A 185 -5.97 -12.97 1.34
C LYS A 185 -5.20 -14.05 0.60
N ASN A 186 -3.94 -14.14 0.93
CA ASN A 186 -2.99 -15.09 0.34
C ASN A 186 -2.23 -15.73 1.48
N ILE A 187 -2.78 -16.79 2.04
CA ILE A 187 -2.21 -17.46 3.21
C ILE A 187 -0.77 -17.91 2.93
N ILE A 188 0.11 -17.56 3.84
CA ILE A 188 1.51 -17.99 3.85
C ILE A 188 1.73 -18.75 5.15
N THR A 189 2.22 -19.99 5.03
CA THR A 189 2.52 -20.85 6.17
C THR A 189 3.98 -21.27 6.14
N GLU A 190 4.58 -21.31 7.31
CA GLU A 190 5.92 -21.84 7.54
C GLU A 190 5.86 -22.86 8.68
N ILE A 191 6.45 -24.04 8.48
CA ILE A 191 6.53 -25.08 9.50
C ILE A 191 7.98 -25.41 9.77
N LYS A 192 8.36 -25.38 11.05
CA LYS A 192 9.69 -25.74 11.53
C LYS A 192 9.61 -26.81 12.63
N LYS A 193 10.60 -27.67 12.64
CA LYS A 193 10.91 -28.55 13.76
C LYS A 193 12.41 -28.49 13.99
N ASP A 194 12.81 -28.03 15.17
CA ASP A 194 14.21 -27.74 15.50
C ASP A 194 14.81 -26.75 14.50
N SER A 195 15.86 -27.10 13.80
CA SER A 195 16.51 -26.31 12.74
C SER A 195 16.01 -26.62 11.32
N PHE A 196 15.05 -27.55 11.17
CA PHE A 196 14.58 -27.99 9.87
C PHE A 196 13.27 -27.27 9.46
N THR A 197 13.22 -26.75 8.23
CA THR A 197 12.03 -26.10 7.64
C THR A 197 11.40 -27.02 6.60
N PHE A 198 10.13 -27.34 6.79
CA PHE A 198 9.35 -28.18 5.88
C PHE A 198 8.84 -27.41 4.68
N SER A 199 8.71 -28.09 3.54
CA SER A 199 7.97 -27.53 2.41
C SER A 199 6.48 -27.69 2.64
N VAL A 200 5.75 -26.58 2.56
CA VAL A 200 4.33 -26.51 2.93
C VAL A 200 3.48 -25.97 1.79
N LYS A 201 2.30 -26.56 1.59
CA LYS A 201 1.21 -25.98 0.79
C LYS A 201 0.03 -25.76 1.71
N SER A 202 -0.57 -24.58 1.64
CA SER A 202 -1.75 -24.25 2.45
C SER A 202 -2.80 -23.53 1.62
N SER A 203 -4.05 -23.69 2.01
CA SER A 203 -5.17 -22.85 1.55
C SER A 203 -6.13 -22.59 2.70
N TYR A 204 -6.82 -21.46 2.65
CA TYR A 204 -7.84 -21.09 3.62
C TYR A 204 -9.00 -20.44 2.87
N GLU A 205 -10.10 -21.20 2.74
CA GLU A 205 -11.25 -20.80 1.94
C GLU A 205 -12.55 -21.24 2.64
N ASN A 206 -13.55 -20.37 2.64
CA ASN A 206 -14.86 -20.65 3.24
C ASN A 206 -14.80 -21.15 4.71
N GLY A 207 -13.81 -20.64 5.47
CA GLY A 207 -13.60 -21.07 6.86
C GLY A 207 -12.89 -22.43 7.01
N TRP A 208 -12.49 -23.08 5.91
CA TRP A 208 -11.70 -24.30 5.93
C TRP A 208 -10.23 -24.03 5.72
N PHE A 209 -9.41 -24.48 6.63
CA PHE A 209 -7.95 -24.45 6.54
C PHE A 209 -7.41 -25.81 6.14
N TYR A 210 -6.61 -25.86 5.09
CA TYR A 210 -5.95 -27.04 4.59
C TYR A 210 -4.44 -26.83 4.63
N LEU A 211 -3.72 -27.86 5.06
CA LEU A 211 -2.28 -27.84 5.20
C LEU A 211 -1.69 -29.16 4.71
N THR A 212 -0.79 -29.09 3.73
CA THR A 212 -0.01 -30.23 3.26
C THR A 212 1.46 -29.99 3.59
N ILE A 213 2.04 -30.84 4.39
CA ILE A 213 3.43 -30.79 4.85
C ILE A 213 4.21 -31.85 4.08
N LEU A 214 5.28 -31.43 3.40
CA LEU A 214 6.12 -32.29 2.57
C LEU A 214 7.46 -32.50 3.25
N ASP A 215 7.77 -33.74 3.59
CA ASP A 215 9.10 -34.20 3.95
C ASP A 215 9.82 -34.65 2.68
N LYS A 216 10.67 -33.75 2.16
CA LYS A 216 11.40 -34.00 0.90
C LYS A 216 12.46 -35.08 1.02
N GLU A 217 13.05 -35.24 2.21
CA GLU A 217 14.13 -36.21 2.44
C GLU A 217 13.57 -37.64 2.43
N ASN A 218 12.45 -37.86 3.14
CA ASN A 218 11.82 -39.16 3.24
C ASN A 218 10.73 -39.38 2.17
N LYS A 219 10.47 -38.40 1.28
CA LYS A 219 9.43 -38.45 0.23
C LYS A 219 8.03 -38.77 0.78
N LYS A 220 7.73 -38.25 1.98
CA LYS A 220 6.46 -38.42 2.66
C LYS A 220 5.70 -37.11 2.77
N TYR A 221 4.40 -37.19 2.96
CA TYR A 221 3.58 -36.00 3.21
C TYR A 221 2.54 -36.27 4.31
N SER A 222 2.13 -35.21 4.96
CA SER A 222 1.01 -35.19 5.88
C SER A 222 -0.03 -34.21 5.38
N GLN A 223 -1.31 -34.55 5.44
CA GLN A 223 -2.42 -33.68 5.04
C GLN A 223 -3.33 -33.44 6.22
N LEU A 224 -3.56 -32.17 6.51
CA LEU A 224 -4.34 -31.72 7.65
C LEU A 224 -5.47 -30.83 7.16
N SER A 225 -6.65 -30.94 7.77
CA SER A 225 -7.78 -30.06 7.49
C SER A 225 -8.51 -29.66 8.76
N SER A 226 -9.01 -28.45 8.81
CA SER A 226 -9.80 -27.92 9.92
C SER A 226 -10.83 -26.92 9.42
N LYS A 227 -12.03 -26.97 10.00
CA LYS A 227 -12.97 -25.86 9.97
C LYS A 227 -12.67 -24.94 11.13
N ILE A 228 -12.46 -23.66 10.84
CA ILE A 228 -12.08 -22.68 11.86
C ILE A 228 -13.32 -22.15 12.55
N GLU A 229 -13.50 -22.54 13.80
CA GLU A 229 -14.63 -22.13 14.65
C GLU A 229 -14.17 -21.38 15.91
N GLU A 230 -12.95 -21.66 16.36
CA GLU A 230 -12.33 -21.09 17.56
C GLU A 230 -10.93 -20.51 17.24
N ASP A 231 -10.30 -19.88 18.22
CA ASP A 231 -8.95 -19.31 18.08
C ASP A 231 -7.86 -20.38 17.95
N ASN A 232 -8.08 -21.57 18.53
CA ASN A 232 -7.22 -22.73 18.37
C ASN A 232 -7.69 -23.57 17.18
N ILE A 233 -6.77 -23.88 16.28
CA ILE A 233 -7.05 -24.66 15.09
C ILE A 233 -6.95 -26.13 15.46
N LYS A 234 -8.02 -26.88 15.32
CA LYS A 234 -8.06 -28.33 15.54
C LYS A 234 -8.78 -29.04 14.42
N GLY A 235 -8.32 -30.22 14.06
CA GLY A 235 -8.92 -30.93 12.94
C GLY A 235 -8.48 -32.38 12.80
N LYS A 236 -8.75 -32.91 11.62
CA LYS A 236 -8.41 -34.28 11.23
C LYS A 236 -7.44 -34.27 10.07
N GLY A 237 -6.71 -35.34 9.91
CA GLY A 237 -5.77 -35.48 8.81
C GLY A 237 -5.14 -36.85 8.73
N ILE A 238 -4.13 -36.93 7.88
CA ILE A 238 -3.30 -38.12 7.68
C ILE A 238 -1.87 -37.74 8.06
N ASP A 239 -1.20 -38.54 8.86
CA ASP A 239 0.19 -38.37 9.24
C ASP A 239 1.17 -38.78 8.11
N PHE A 240 2.46 -38.65 8.34
CA PHE A 240 3.50 -39.04 7.40
C PHE A 240 3.60 -40.56 7.13
N PHE A 241 2.84 -41.37 7.88
CA PHE A 241 2.78 -42.82 7.75
C PHE A 241 1.46 -43.31 7.11
N GLY A 242 0.54 -42.39 6.81
CA GLY A 242 -0.76 -42.70 6.21
C GLY A 242 -1.85 -43.01 7.24
N ASN A 243 -1.61 -42.83 8.54
CA ASN A 243 -2.57 -43.05 9.61
C ASN A 243 -3.52 -41.88 9.75
N ASN A 244 -4.80 -42.14 9.99
CA ASN A 244 -5.75 -41.11 10.37
C ASN A 244 -5.43 -40.57 11.76
N ILE A 245 -5.32 -39.26 11.90
CA ILE A 245 -5.00 -38.58 13.14
C ILE A 245 -5.91 -37.40 13.42
N ASN A 246 -5.98 -37.05 14.69
CA ASN A 246 -6.42 -35.72 15.13
C ASN A 246 -5.19 -34.86 15.34
N TRP A 247 -5.31 -33.60 14.99
CA TRP A 247 -4.25 -32.62 15.19
C TRP A 247 -4.84 -31.33 15.79
N PHE A 248 -4.01 -30.55 16.46
CA PHE A 248 -4.41 -29.30 17.05
C PHE A 248 -3.24 -28.33 17.15
N THR A 249 -3.58 -27.06 17.31
CA THR A 249 -2.60 -26.00 17.55
C THR A 249 -2.89 -25.31 18.87
N ASN A 250 -1.83 -24.81 19.51
CA ASN A 250 -1.93 -23.82 20.57
C ASN A 250 -1.33 -22.52 20.08
N LYS A 251 -2.11 -21.44 20.09
CA LYS A 251 -1.63 -20.11 19.70
C LYS A 251 -0.61 -19.64 20.74
N LEU A 252 0.56 -19.27 20.27
CA LEU A 252 1.57 -18.66 21.12
C LEU A 252 1.24 -17.18 21.26
N GLU A 253 1.20 -16.69 22.50
CA GLU A 253 1.12 -15.25 22.74
C GLU A 253 2.39 -14.64 22.16
N GLU A 254 2.24 -13.79 21.14
CA GLU A 254 3.33 -12.91 20.77
C GLU A 254 3.54 -11.97 21.96
N GLU A 255 4.74 -11.96 22.55
CA GLU A 255 5.15 -10.80 23.31
C GLU A 255 4.87 -9.60 22.41
N LEU A 256 3.92 -8.78 22.81
CA LEU A 256 3.60 -7.52 22.16
C LEU A 256 4.88 -6.69 22.21
N GLY A 257 5.78 -6.94 21.26
CA GLY A 257 6.83 -6.01 20.95
C GLY A 257 6.09 -4.69 20.70
N GLU A 258 6.39 -3.68 21.51
CA GLU A 258 5.80 -2.35 21.40
C GLU A 258 5.71 -2.03 19.93
N LYS A 259 4.49 -1.99 19.38
CA LYS A 259 4.24 -1.42 18.05
C LYS A 259 4.84 -0.03 18.15
N LYS A 260 6.05 0.16 17.63
CA LYS A 260 6.62 1.49 17.49
C LYS A 260 5.54 2.29 16.78
N LYS A 261 4.85 3.15 17.55
CA LYS A 261 4.07 4.22 16.96
C LYS A 261 5.05 4.89 16.03
N THR A 262 4.88 4.69 14.75
CA THR A 262 5.61 5.46 13.75
C THR A 262 5.21 6.89 14.03
N GLU A 263 6.09 7.62 14.76
CA GLU A 263 6.01 9.05 14.83
C GLU A 263 5.87 9.51 13.39
N ASN A 264 4.94 10.40 13.13
CA ASN A 264 4.74 11.02 11.82
C ASN A 264 5.99 11.85 11.49
N ASN A 265 7.10 11.20 11.25
CA ASN A 265 8.32 11.80 10.74
C ASN A 265 8.07 12.13 9.28
N TYR A 266 7.48 13.33 9.05
CA TYR A 266 7.44 13.91 7.72
C TYR A 266 8.88 14.00 7.20
N TYR A 267 9.12 13.41 6.04
CA TYR A 267 10.43 13.49 5.40
C TYR A 267 10.78 14.97 5.15
N LYS A 268 12.01 15.37 5.51
CA LYS A 268 12.49 16.71 5.24
C LYS A 268 12.56 16.93 3.74
N LEU A 269 11.66 17.79 3.23
CA LEU A 269 11.55 18.05 1.80
C LEU A 269 12.74 18.86 1.30
N VAL A 270 13.35 18.41 0.21
CA VAL A 270 14.34 19.20 -0.52
C VAL A 270 13.63 20.42 -1.16
N PRO A 271 14.16 21.65 -1.01
CA PRO A 271 13.54 22.82 -1.59
C PRO A 271 13.54 22.78 -3.12
N VAL A 272 12.45 23.23 -3.74
CA VAL A 272 12.41 23.51 -5.17
C VAL A 272 13.21 24.78 -5.44
N THR A 273 14.07 24.76 -6.43
CA THR A 273 14.90 25.91 -6.85
C THR A 273 14.54 26.34 -8.26
N PHE A 274 14.86 27.58 -8.63
CA PHE A 274 14.54 28.14 -9.95
C PHE A 274 15.83 28.50 -10.72
N PRO A 275 16.15 27.77 -11.80
CA PRO A 275 15.54 26.52 -12.25
C PRO A 275 15.83 25.37 -11.26
N ASN A 276 15.02 24.32 -11.27
CA ASN A 276 15.20 23.15 -10.38
C ASN A 276 16.37 22.26 -10.82
N LYS A 277 17.57 22.80 -10.76
CA LYS A 277 18.85 22.19 -11.17
C LYS A 277 19.88 22.27 -10.05
N ALA A 278 21.09 21.79 -10.30
CA ALA A 278 22.19 21.80 -9.34
C ALA A 278 22.44 23.18 -8.71
N TYR A 279 22.39 24.21 -9.53
CA TYR A 279 22.54 25.61 -9.12
C TYR A 279 21.25 26.35 -9.46
N GLY A 280 20.46 26.64 -8.45
CA GLY A 280 19.18 27.33 -8.61
C GLY A 280 18.95 28.32 -7.48
N ASN A 281 18.11 29.32 -7.73
CA ASN A 281 17.69 30.31 -6.77
C ASN A 281 16.53 29.78 -5.90
N ARG A 282 16.41 30.23 -4.64
CA ARG A 282 15.28 29.86 -3.77
C ARG A 282 13.93 30.47 -4.20
N SER A 283 13.99 31.54 -4.97
CA SER A 283 12.83 32.21 -5.55
C SER A 283 13.08 32.48 -7.04
N ILE A 284 12.03 32.74 -7.80
CA ILE A 284 12.15 33.16 -9.20
C ILE A 284 13.01 34.41 -9.28
N PRO A 285 14.11 34.40 -10.06
CA PRO A 285 14.95 35.57 -10.23
C PRO A 285 14.14 36.75 -10.78
N LYS A 286 14.27 37.92 -10.13
CA LYS A 286 13.71 39.12 -10.68
C LYS A 286 14.69 39.74 -11.66
N GLU A 287 14.17 40.34 -12.71
CA GLU A 287 14.97 41.14 -13.65
C GLU A 287 15.71 42.23 -12.89
N LYS A 288 17.03 42.34 -13.13
CA LYS A 288 17.89 43.38 -12.58
C LYS A 288 18.76 43.94 -13.67
N ASN A 289 18.79 45.25 -13.76
CA ASN A 289 19.76 45.90 -14.61
C ASN A 289 21.17 45.69 -13.99
N THR A 290 22.03 44.98 -14.70
CA THR A 290 23.38 44.66 -14.26
C THR A 290 24.39 45.33 -15.16
N ILE A 291 25.27 46.15 -14.61
CA ILE A 291 26.36 46.81 -15.31
C ILE A 291 27.66 46.11 -14.95
N PHE A 292 28.32 45.52 -15.94
CA PHE A 292 29.67 44.99 -15.74
C PHE A 292 30.68 46.13 -15.96
N LYS A 293 31.49 46.40 -14.92
CA LYS A 293 32.62 47.36 -15.01
C LYS A 293 33.91 46.57 -15.04
N ASN A 294 34.79 46.94 -15.98
CA ASN A 294 36.13 46.33 -16.13
C ASN A 294 36.12 44.82 -16.36
N ALA A 295 35.24 44.33 -17.22
CA ALA A 295 35.23 42.93 -17.68
C ALA A 295 36.22 42.73 -18.80
#